data_f37aa287fea9133153c45af574035191
#
_entry.id   f37aa287fea9133153c45af574035191
#
_cell.length_a   1.000
_cell.length_b   1.000
_cell.length_c   1.000
_cell.angle_alpha   90.00
_cell.angle_beta   90.00
_cell.angle_gamma   90.00
#
_symmetry.space_group_name_H-M   'P 1'
#
loop_
_entity.id
_entity.type
_entity.pdbx_description
1 polymer ?
#
loop_
_entity_poly.entity_id
_entity_poly.type
_entity_poly.pdbx_seq_one_letter_code
_entity_poly.pdbx_strand_id
1 'polypeptide(L)'
;MSKYVDEVSCIVGEIFGNVMVRQSMLTRLKAGDEIKRHKDKGPITATSHRVHLSIITNDLCIFSVGDESVNMTPGSIWAIDNVDKYHSVSNGGETDRIHIIIDFVETH
;
A
#
# COMPACT_ATOMS: atom_id res chain seq x y z
N MET A 1 8.53 10.35 10.87
CA MET A 1 7.42 9.41 10.68
C MET A 1 6.29 10.06 9.90
N SER A 2 5.72 9.36 8.94
CA SER A 2 4.68 9.86 8.07
C SER A 2 3.33 9.95 8.81
N LYS A 3 2.47 10.88 8.41
CA LYS A 3 1.09 10.95 8.90
C LYS A 3 0.16 9.96 8.21
N TYR A 4 0.42 9.65 6.94
CA TYR A 4 -0.55 9.00 6.07
C TYR A 4 -0.04 7.68 5.50
N VAL A 5 1.25 7.43 5.60
CA VAL A 5 1.89 6.21 5.15
C VAL A 5 3.01 5.85 6.12
N ASP A 6 2.95 4.65 6.67
CA ASP A 6 3.94 4.17 7.64
C ASP A 6 4.43 2.79 7.26
N GLU A 7 5.73 2.56 7.45
CA GLU A 7 6.29 1.24 7.35
C GLU A 7 6.00 0.47 8.64
N VAL A 8 5.39 -0.71 8.50
CA VAL A 8 4.96 -1.55 9.63
C VAL A 8 5.62 -2.93 9.63
N SER A 9 6.71 -3.08 8.91
CA SER A 9 7.38 -4.38 8.73
C SER A 9 7.78 -5.07 10.03
N CYS A 10 8.14 -4.30 11.05
CA CYS A 10 8.62 -4.84 12.31
C CYS A 10 7.53 -5.46 13.20
N ILE A 11 6.24 -5.17 12.91
CA ILE A 11 5.13 -5.61 13.77
C ILE A 11 4.17 -6.58 13.06
N VAL A 12 4.47 -6.95 11.84
CA VAL A 12 3.58 -7.79 11.01
C VAL A 12 3.25 -9.11 11.69
N GLY A 13 4.23 -9.77 12.25
CA GLY A 13 4.02 -11.05 12.92
C GLY A 13 3.07 -10.95 14.12
N GLU A 14 3.13 -9.86 14.85
CA GLU A 14 2.24 -9.61 15.99
C GLU A 14 0.84 -9.22 15.53
N ILE A 15 0.75 -8.38 14.51
CA ILE A 15 -0.55 -7.93 13.96
C ILE A 15 -1.32 -9.12 13.38
N PHE A 16 -0.67 -9.94 12.56
CA PHE A 16 -1.35 -11.05 11.89
C PHE A 16 -1.85 -12.14 12.83
N GLY A 17 -1.34 -12.21 14.06
CA GLY A 17 -1.87 -13.12 15.07
C GLY A 17 -3.28 -12.75 15.54
N ASN A 18 -3.70 -11.50 15.38
CA ASN A 18 -4.94 -10.96 15.93
C ASN A 18 -5.81 -10.26 14.87
N VAL A 19 -5.69 -10.65 13.62
CA VAL A 19 -6.43 -10.03 12.52
C VAL A 19 -7.11 -11.08 11.66
N MET A 20 -8.16 -10.63 10.98
CA MET A 20 -8.81 -11.41 9.93
C MET A 20 -8.58 -10.72 8.60
N VAL A 21 -7.94 -11.42 7.68
CA VAL A 21 -7.76 -10.94 6.31
C VAL A 21 -9.10 -11.03 5.58
N ARG A 22 -9.55 -9.92 5.03
CA ARG A 22 -10.82 -9.87 4.28
C ARG A 22 -10.61 -10.07 2.79
N GLN A 23 -9.51 -9.52 2.24
CA GLN A 23 -9.12 -9.74 0.85
C GLN A 23 -7.63 -9.47 0.68
N SER A 24 -7.06 -10.09 -0.34
CA SER A 24 -5.70 -9.82 -0.77
C SER A 24 -5.64 -9.77 -2.28
N MET A 25 -4.76 -8.93 -2.81
CA MET A 25 -4.62 -8.72 -4.26
C MET A 25 -3.15 -8.64 -4.63
N LEU A 26 -2.78 -9.34 -5.69
CA LEU A 26 -1.50 -9.13 -6.35
C LEU A 26 -1.69 -8.10 -7.45
N THR A 27 -0.98 -6.98 -7.38
CA THR A 27 -1.12 -5.88 -8.31
C THR A 27 0.17 -5.62 -9.06
N ARG A 28 0.06 -5.23 -10.32
CA ARG A 28 1.19 -4.85 -11.16
C ARG A 28 0.95 -3.46 -11.76
N LEU A 29 1.93 -2.60 -11.61
CA LEU A 29 1.99 -1.32 -12.30
C LEU A 29 3.15 -1.37 -13.28
N LYS A 30 2.83 -1.37 -14.57
CA LYS A 30 3.84 -1.49 -15.63
C LYS A 30 4.81 -0.32 -15.64
N ALA A 31 6.01 -0.59 -16.14
CA ALA A 31 7.00 0.46 -16.35
C ALA A 31 6.41 1.60 -17.18
N GLY A 32 6.57 2.84 -16.72
CA GLY A 32 6.05 4.03 -17.38
C GLY A 32 4.60 4.36 -17.10
N ASP A 33 3.86 3.51 -16.41
CA ASP A 33 2.46 3.74 -16.07
C ASP A 33 2.29 4.49 -14.76
N GLU A 34 1.08 5.01 -14.56
CA GLU A 34 0.71 5.68 -13.32
C GLU A 34 -0.72 5.31 -12.92
N ILE A 35 -0.98 5.39 -11.63
CA ILE A 35 -2.32 5.38 -11.05
C ILE A 35 -2.61 6.81 -10.62
N LYS A 36 -3.62 7.42 -11.24
CA LYS A 36 -3.97 8.80 -10.98
C LYS A 36 -4.53 8.96 -9.57
N ARG A 37 -4.44 10.17 -9.08
CA ARG A 37 -4.88 10.57 -7.75
C ARG A 37 -6.35 10.18 -7.52
N HIS A 38 -6.60 9.40 -6.46
CA HIS A 38 -7.93 8.87 -6.12
C HIS A 38 -7.99 8.50 -4.63
N LYS A 39 -9.19 8.21 -4.17
CA LYS A 39 -9.44 7.54 -2.88
C LYS A 39 -9.97 6.15 -3.16
N ASP A 40 -9.63 5.20 -2.30
CA ASP A 40 -10.19 3.86 -2.38
C ASP A 40 -11.62 3.85 -1.83
N LYS A 41 -12.48 3.05 -2.46
CA LYS A 41 -13.91 3.01 -2.17
C LYS A 41 -14.39 1.56 -2.01
N GLY A 42 -15.59 1.43 -1.50
CA GLY A 42 -16.28 0.16 -1.33
C GLY A 42 -16.43 -0.25 0.13
N PRO A 43 -17.39 -1.14 0.43
CA PRO A 43 -17.71 -1.49 1.81
C PRO A 43 -16.60 -2.24 2.54
N ILE A 44 -15.87 -3.12 1.84
CA ILE A 44 -14.73 -3.83 2.44
C ILE A 44 -13.60 -2.86 2.70
N THR A 45 -13.22 -2.08 1.71
CA THR A 45 -12.11 -1.11 1.83
C THR A 45 -12.38 -0.07 2.90
N ALA A 46 -13.59 0.47 2.95
CA ALA A 46 -13.96 1.52 3.91
C ALA A 46 -13.95 1.04 5.37
N THR A 47 -14.08 -0.25 5.61
CA THR A 47 -14.16 -0.84 6.95
C THR A 47 -12.96 -1.72 7.30
N SER A 48 -11.89 -1.63 6.52
CA SER A 48 -10.67 -2.43 6.71
C SER A 48 -9.46 -1.51 6.85
N HIS A 49 -8.41 -2.05 7.45
CA HIS A 49 -7.06 -1.51 7.33
C HIS A 49 -6.43 -2.05 6.05
N ARG A 50 -5.68 -1.23 5.34
CA ARG A 50 -4.98 -1.66 4.13
C ARG A 50 -3.49 -1.52 4.29
N VAL A 51 -2.76 -2.59 3.97
CA VAL A 51 -1.31 -2.58 3.89
C VAL A 51 -0.85 -3.01 2.50
N HIS A 52 0.28 -2.46 2.10
CA HIS A 52 0.99 -2.83 0.87
C HIS A 52 2.28 -3.53 1.23
N LEU A 53 2.48 -4.73 0.67
CA LEU A 53 3.76 -5.41 0.70
C LEU A 53 4.44 -5.19 -0.65
N SER A 54 5.56 -4.48 -0.65
CA SER A 54 6.35 -4.23 -1.84
C SER A 54 7.15 -5.48 -2.19
N ILE A 55 6.92 -6.07 -3.37
CA ILE A 55 7.61 -7.29 -3.82
C ILE A 55 8.72 -6.92 -4.79
N ILE A 56 8.36 -6.26 -5.89
CA ILE A 56 9.27 -5.82 -6.95
C ILE A 56 9.01 -4.34 -7.19
N THR A 57 10.06 -3.56 -7.22
CA THR A 57 9.96 -2.13 -7.46
C THR A 57 11.26 -1.61 -8.08
N ASN A 58 11.34 -0.30 -8.29
CA ASN A 58 12.55 0.39 -8.70
C ASN A 58 12.57 1.78 -8.07
N ASP A 59 13.70 2.47 -8.17
CA ASP A 59 13.92 3.76 -7.50
C ASP A 59 13.02 4.89 -8.00
N LEU A 60 12.36 4.71 -9.15
CA LEU A 60 11.49 5.71 -9.75
C LEU A 60 10.00 5.42 -9.55
N CYS A 61 9.68 4.44 -8.72
CA CYS A 61 8.30 4.21 -8.26
C CYS A 61 8.01 5.09 -7.06
N ILE A 62 7.11 6.05 -7.23
CA ILE A 62 6.76 7.01 -6.18
C ILE A 62 5.29 6.83 -5.80
N PHE A 63 5.07 6.55 -4.53
CA PHE A 63 3.73 6.45 -3.93
C PHE A 63 3.46 7.73 -3.15
N SER A 64 2.39 8.42 -3.50
CA SER A 64 2.04 9.70 -2.86
C SER A 64 0.69 9.58 -2.14
N VAL A 65 0.65 10.02 -0.89
CA VAL A 65 -0.57 10.03 -0.06
C VAL A 65 -0.69 11.41 0.56
N GLY A 66 -1.76 12.14 0.22
CA GLY A 66 -1.88 13.53 0.64
C GLY A 66 -0.72 14.37 0.10
N ASP A 67 0.05 14.97 0.97
CA ASP A 67 1.25 15.76 0.65
C ASP A 67 2.56 14.99 0.89
N GLU A 68 2.48 13.70 1.18
CA GLU A 68 3.63 12.85 1.45
C GLU A 68 3.92 11.92 0.26
N SER A 69 5.19 11.61 0.05
CA SER A 69 5.62 10.69 -0.99
C SER A 69 6.68 9.74 -0.46
N VAL A 70 6.66 8.49 -0.95
CA VAL A 70 7.59 7.46 -0.52
C VAL A 70 7.91 6.52 -1.68
N ASN A 71 9.14 6.01 -1.69
CA ASN A 71 9.54 4.85 -2.47
C ASN A 71 9.50 3.64 -1.54
N MET A 72 8.57 2.73 -1.78
CA MET A 72 8.40 1.52 -0.97
C MET A 72 9.41 0.46 -1.40
N THR A 73 10.47 0.28 -0.61
CA THR A 73 11.55 -0.65 -0.95
C THR A 73 11.09 -2.11 -0.95
N PRO A 74 11.75 -3.01 -1.73
CA PRO A 74 11.36 -4.41 -1.78
C PRO A 74 11.39 -5.07 -0.40
N GLY A 75 10.35 -5.84 -0.09
CA GLY A 75 10.19 -6.54 1.18
C GLY A 75 9.63 -5.68 2.30
N SER A 76 9.40 -4.40 2.09
CA SER A 76 8.79 -3.52 3.09
C SER A 76 7.27 -3.60 3.07
N ILE A 77 6.65 -3.35 4.22
CA ILE A 77 5.19 -3.35 4.38
C ILE A 77 4.77 -1.99 4.88
N TRP A 78 3.76 -1.41 4.23
CA TRP A 78 3.32 -0.04 4.48
C TRP A 78 1.82 0.02 4.76
N ALA A 79 1.45 0.69 5.85
CA ALA A 79 0.05 1.04 6.12
C ALA A 79 -0.26 2.39 5.48
N ILE A 80 -1.43 2.51 4.87
CA ILE A 80 -1.82 3.67 4.08
C ILE A 80 -3.20 4.16 4.51
N ASP A 81 -3.35 5.47 4.68
CA ASP A 81 -4.65 6.10 4.82
C ASP A 81 -5.27 6.28 3.43
N ASN A 82 -5.85 5.21 2.92
CA ASN A 82 -6.32 5.10 1.54
C ASN A 82 -7.78 5.53 1.33
N VAL A 83 -8.53 5.68 2.41
CA VAL A 83 -9.96 6.04 2.37
C VAL A 83 -10.15 7.54 2.51
N ASP A 84 -9.48 8.16 3.47
CA ASP A 84 -9.65 9.58 3.78
C ASP A 84 -8.72 10.47 2.97
N LYS A 85 -7.62 9.95 2.46
CA LYS A 85 -6.62 10.71 1.72
C LYS A 85 -6.52 10.28 0.26
N TYR A 86 -6.37 11.28 -0.62
CA TYR A 86 -6.05 11.01 -2.01
C TYR A 86 -4.66 10.42 -2.12
N HIS A 87 -4.51 9.42 -2.96
CA HIS A 87 -3.23 8.80 -3.24
C HIS A 87 -3.05 8.51 -4.72
N SER A 88 -1.80 8.41 -5.11
CA SER A 88 -1.39 8.16 -6.50
C SER A 88 -0.07 7.40 -6.52
N VAL A 89 0.22 6.76 -7.64
CA VAL A 89 1.47 6.05 -7.84
C VAL A 89 1.98 6.36 -9.23
N SER A 90 3.27 6.61 -9.36
CA SER A 90 3.93 6.70 -10.66
C SER A 90 5.07 5.68 -10.71
N ASN A 91 5.19 4.99 -11.84
CA ASN A 91 6.33 4.11 -12.13
C ASN A 91 7.14 4.74 -13.27
N GLY A 92 8.09 5.60 -12.92
CA GLY A 92 8.96 6.25 -13.89
C GLY A 92 10.17 5.40 -14.30
N GLY A 93 10.26 4.16 -13.83
CA GLY A 93 11.37 3.26 -14.11
C GLY A 93 11.16 2.40 -15.35
N GLU A 94 12.07 1.46 -15.54
CA GLU A 94 12.08 0.54 -16.70
C GLU A 94 11.56 -0.85 -16.37
N THR A 95 11.25 -1.11 -15.10
CA THR A 95 10.75 -2.40 -14.64
C THR A 95 9.37 -2.24 -14.00
N ASP A 96 8.58 -3.30 -14.04
CA ASP A 96 7.25 -3.30 -13.44
C ASP A 96 7.33 -3.28 -11.91
N ARG A 97 6.32 -2.66 -11.28
CA ARG A 97 6.15 -2.68 -9.84
C ARG A 97 5.10 -3.72 -9.47
N ILE A 98 5.43 -4.59 -8.52
CA ILE A 98 4.50 -5.61 -8.02
C ILE A 98 4.34 -5.44 -6.52
N HIS A 99 3.09 -5.30 -6.08
CA HIS A 99 2.71 -5.24 -4.68
C HIS A 99 1.66 -6.31 -4.36
N ILE A 100 1.67 -6.78 -3.12
CA ILE A 100 0.51 -7.48 -2.55
C ILE A 100 -0.21 -6.46 -1.66
N ILE A 101 -1.50 -6.30 -1.88
CA ILE A 101 -2.38 -5.44 -1.07
C ILE A 101 -3.22 -6.35 -0.20
N ILE A 102 -3.25 -6.07 1.10
CA ILE A 102 -4.01 -6.86 2.08
C ILE A 102 -4.95 -5.94 2.83
N ASP A 103 -6.24 -6.25 2.81
CA ASP A 103 -7.25 -5.60 3.64
C ASP A 103 -7.62 -6.52 4.79
N PHE A 104 -7.58 -6.00 6.00
CA PHE A 104 -7.84 -6.79 7.20
C PHE A 104 -8.58 -5.99 8.26
N VAL A 105 -9.16 -6.70 9.22
CA VAL A 105 -9.76 -6.13 10.42
C VAL A 105 -9.14 -6.76 11.65
N GLU A 106 -9.12 -6.01 12.74
CA GLU A 106 -8.65 -6.52 14.02
C GLU A 106 -9.72 -7.41 14.63
N THR A 107 -9.29 -8.53 15.22
CA THR A 107 -10.15 -9.43 15.97
C THR A 107 -9.85 -9.31 17.46
N HIS A 108 -10.89 -9.38 18.27
CA HIS A 108 -10.76 -9.25 19.73
C HIS A 108 -11.02 -10.56 20.44
#